data_1ec08f76f058775de37bd2d80e5a37f4
#
_entry.id   1ec08f76f058775de37bd2d80e5a37f4
#
_cell.length_a   1.000
_cell.length_b   1.000
_cell.length_c   1.000
_cell.angle_alpha   90.00
_cell.angle_beta   90.00
_cell.angle_gamma   90.00
#
_symmetry.space_group_name_H-M   'P 1'
#
loop_
_entity.id
_entity.type
_entity.pdbx_description
1 polymer ?
#
loop_
_entity_poly.entity_id
_entity_poly.type
_entity_poly.pdbx_seq_one_letter_code
_entity_poly.pdbx_strand_id
1 'polypeptide(L)'
;MEKLNFRFPATQMLESNAHVGVVGSGDLEILMEPSGQGYADVTVRTGATGFNQIWEAVLERFFSNNDISAIIKINDFGATPGVVSLRLSQALEVGRNAGYAKK
;
A
#
# COMPACT_ATOMS: atom_id res chain seq x y z
N MET A 1 -0.54 -19.25 3.73
CA MET A 1 -0.46 -17.80 3.49
C MET A 1 -0.09 -17.54 2.05
N GLU A 2 -0.82 -16.68 1.37
CA GLU A 2 -0.56 -16.36 -0.02
C GLU A 2 0.27 -15.09 -0.13
N LYS A 3 1.19 -15.05 -1.08
CA LYS A 3 2.02 -13.89 -1.36
C LYS A 3 1.78 -13.44 -2.80
N LEU A 4 1.37 -12.20 -2.97
CA LEU A 4 1.06 -11.62 -4.28
C LEU A 4 1.99 -10.45 -4.55
N ASN A 5 2.39 -10.28 -5.81
CA ASN A 5 3.24 -9.17 -6.23
C ASN A 5 2.60 -8.41 -7.37
N PHE A 6 2.65 -7.08 -7.28
CA PHE A 6 2.11 -6.18 -8.30
C PHE A 6 3.07 -5.04 -8.53
N ARG A 7 3.08 -4.50 -9.75
CA ARG A 7 3.86 -3.31 -10.10
C ARG A 7 3.01 -2.34 -10.91
N PHE A 8 3.14 -1.06 -10.58
CA PHE A 8 2.39 0.00 -11.26
C PHE A 8 3.36 1.13 -11.61
N PRO A 9 3.40 1.56 -12.90
CA PRO A 9 4.31 2.64 -13.30
C PRO A 9 4.07 3.91 -12.50
N ALA A 10 5.15 4.61 -12.17
CA ALA A 10 5.06 5.84 -11.41
C ALA A 10 6.22 6.77 -11.76
N THR A 11 6.01 8.07 -11.55
CA THR A 11 7.02 9.08 -11.87
C THR A 11 7.48 9.87 -10.65
N GLN A 12 6.71 9.87 -9.56
CA GLN A 12 7.02 10.66 -8.37
C GLN A 12 7.37 9.77 -7.20
N MET A 13 8.57 9.97 -6.65
CA MET A 13 9.01 9.22 -5.48
C MET A 13 8.29 9.69 -4.23
N LEU A 14 7.87 8.74 -3.39
CA LEU A 14 7.32 9.05 -2.08
C LEU A 14 8.34 9.84 -1.26
N GLU A 15 7.90 10.78 -0.44
CA GLU A 15 8.80 11.66 0.29
C GLU A 15 9.47 11.00 1.48
N SER A 16 8.74 10.17 2.21
CA SER A 16 9.31 9.48 3.38
C SER A 16 8.59 8.16 3.63
N ASN A 17 9.13 7.39 4.57
CA ASN A 17 8.53 6.13 4.98
C ASN A 17 7.18 6.34 5.64
N ALA A 18 6.30 5.39 5.46
CA ALA A 18 4.99 5.39 6.11
C ALA A 18 4.68 4.00 6.66
N HIS A 19 4.03 3.96 7.81
CA HIS A 19 3.57 2.72 8.42
C HIS A 19 2.22 2.98 9.03
N VAL A 20 1.21 2.31 8.54
CA VAL A 20 -0.15 2.44 9.08
C VAL A 20 -0.80 1.07 9.24
N GLY A 21 -1.84 1.02 10.05
CA GLY A 21 -2.62 -0.18 10.26
C GLY A 21 -2.27 -0.87 11.57
N VAL A 22 -3.07 -1.87 11.89
CA VAL A 22 -2.95 -2.63 13.13
C VAL A 22 -2.81 -4.11 12.79
N VAL A 23 -1.84 -4.76 13.42
CA VAL A 23 -1.68 -6.20 13.31
C VAL A 23 -2.78 -6.85 14.15
N GLY A 24 -3.83 -7.34 13.48
CA GLY A 24 -4.95 -7.95 14.16
C GLY A 24 -6.05 -8.38 13.22
N SER A 25 -6.99 -9.16 13.75
CA SER A 25 -8.09 -9.71 12.97
C SER A 25 -8.94 -8.60 12.33
N GLY A 26 -9.26 -8.76 11.06
CA GLY A 26 -10.14 -7.85 10.33
C GLY A 26 -9.48 -6.58 9.83
N ASP A 27 -8.18 -6.45 9.95
CA ASP A 27 -7.45 -5.26 9.53
C ASP A 27 -6.22 -5.65 8.70
N LEU A 28 -5.41 -4.65 8.36
CA LEU A 28 -4.17 -4.86 7.64
C LEU A 28 -3.12 -3.84 8.06
N GLU A 29 -1.88 -4.16 7.76
CA GLU A 29 -0.75 -3.29 7.99
C GLU A 29 -0.13 -2.92 6.65
N ILE A 30 0.24 -1.65 6.47
CA ILE A 30 0.90 -1.18 5.26
C ILE A 30 2.20 -0.46 5.63
N LEU A 31 3.26 -0.86 4.95
CA LEU A 31 4.57 -0.23 5.04
C LEU A 31 4.91 0.31 3.65
N MET A 32 5.25 1.59 3.58
CA MET A 32 5.69 2.22 2.34
C MET A 32 7.07 2.82 2.56
N GLU A 33 7.98 2.63 1.60
CA GLU A 33 9.26 3.32 1.61
C GLU A 33 9.56 3.88 0.22
N PRO A 34 10.20 5.05 0.15
CA PRO A 34 10.52 5.68 -1.13
C PRO A 34 11.38 4.78 -2.01
N SER A 35 11.14 4.83 -3.32
CA SER A 35 11.93 4.11 -4.29
C SER A 35 12.06 4.96 -5.55
N GLY A 36 13.27 5.03 -6.10
CA GLY A 36 13.52 5.74 -7.34
C GLY A 36 13.46 4.86 -8.58
N GLN A 37 12.81 3.69 -8.49
CA GLN A 37 12.81 2.73 -9.59
C GLN A 37 11.83 3.06 -10.71
N GLY A 38 10.93 4.03 -10.51
CA GLY A 38 9.95 4.40 -11.53
C GLY A 38 8.69 3.56 -11.49
N TYR A 39 8.41 2.88 -10.40
CA TYR A 39 7.17 2.12 -10.23
C TYR A 39 6.87 1.90 -8.75
N ALA A 40 5.60 1.60 -8.48
CA ALA A 40 5.19 1.11 -7.18
C ALA A 40 5.33 -0.42 -7.19
N ASP A 41 6.15 -0.94 -6.28
CA ASP A 41 6.38 -2.37 -6.15
C ASP A 41 5.64 -2.86 -4.91
N VAL A 42 4.54 -3.57 -5.12
CA VAL A 42 3.63 -3.96 -4.04
C VAL A 42 3.72 -5.45 -3.79
N THR A 43 3.96 -5.81 -2.54
CA THR A 43 3.90 -7.20 -2.09
C THR A 43 2.78 -7.32 -1.07
N VAL A 44 1.85 -8.23 -1.31
CA VAL A 44 0.74 -8.51 -0.40
C VAL A 44 0.94 -9.89 0.21
N ARG A 45 0.88 -9.96 1.53
CA ARG A 45 0.83 -11.23 2.26
C ARG A 45 -0.54 -11.33 2.90
N THR A 46 -1.28 -12.38 2.55
CA THR A 46 -2.65 -12.55 3.03
C THR A 46 -2.90 -13.98 3.49
N GLY A 47 -3.67 -14.14 4.54
CA GLY A 47 -4.10 -15.46 5.01
C GLY A 47 -5.21 -16.07 4.16
N ALA A 48 -5.86 -15.26 3.32
CA ALA A 48 -6.92 -15.73 2.44
C ALA A 48 -6.34 -16.08 1.07
N THR A 49 -6.92 -17.06 0.40
CA THR A 49 -6.49 -17.45 -0.94
C THR A 49 -7.60 -17.15 -1.95
N GLY A 50 -7.24 -17.01 -3.22
CA GLY A 50 -8.22 -16.83 -4.29
C GLY A 50 -8.69 -15.39 -4.49
N PHE A 51 -8.09 -14.41 -3.86
CA PHE A 51 -8.48 -13.00 -3.96
C PHE A 51 -7.54 -12.15 -4.80
N ASN A 52 -6.71 -12.78 -5.64
CA ASN A 52 -5.75 -12.08 -6.48
C ASN A 52 -6.41 -10.97 -7.32
N GLN A 53 -7.54 -11.28 -7.96
CA GLN A 53 -8.22 -10.32 -8.82
C GLN A 53 -8.78 -9.14 -8.04
N ILE A 54 -9.23 -9.39 -6.81
CA ILE A 54 -9.73 -8.32 -5.95
C ILE A 54 -8.58 -7.40 -5.53
N TRP A 55 -7.45 -7.97 -5.12
CA TRP A 55 -6.26 -7.19 -4.79
C TRP A 55 -5.78 -6.36 -5.97
N GLU A 56 -5.70 -6.98 -7.15
CA GLU A 56 -5.29 -6.28 -8.36
C GLU A 56 -6.20 -5.09 -8.66
N ALA A 57 -7.51 -5.29 -8.58
CA ALA A 57 -8.48 -4.23 -8.86
C ALA A 57 -8.36 -3.06 -7.88
N VAL A 58 -8.25 -3.35 -6.58
CA VAL A 58 -8.12 -2.32 -5.55
C VAL A 58 -6.82 -1.53 -5.73
N LEU A 59 -5.72 -2.23 -5.94
CA LEU A 59 -4.41 -1.59 -6.10
C LEU A 59 -4.33 -0.80 -7.39
N GLU A 60 -4.84 -1.34 -8.49
CA GLU A 60 -4.86 -0.66 -9.78
C GLU A 60 -5.63 0.66 -9.67
N ARG A 61 -6.78 0.62 -9.02
CA ARG A 61 -7.59 1.82 -8.81
C ARG A 61 -6.84 2.87 -7.99
N PHE A 62 -6.18 2.43 -6.91
CA PHE A 62 -5.42 3.35 -6.06
C PHE A 62 -4.27 4.00 -6.84
N PHE A 63 -3.46 3.21 -7.55
CA PHE A 63 -2.30 3.74 -8.26
C PHE A 63 -2.66 4.44 -9.56
N SER A 64 -3.87 4.26 -10.08
CA SER A 64 -4.37 5.08 -11.19
C SER A 64 -4.64 6.52 -10.77
N ASN A 65 -4.93 6.73 -9.49
CA ASN A 65 -5.22 8.03 -8.92
C ASN A 65 -4.05 8.62 -8.13
N ASN A 66 -3.01 7.86 -7.89
CA ASN A 66 -1.88 8.29 -7.06
C ASN A 66 -0.57 7.83 -7.70
N ASP A 67 0.18 8.79 -8.21
CA ASP A 67 1.45 8.53 -8.89
C ASP A 67 2.57 8.55 -7.86
N ILE A 68 2.89 7.38 -7.31
CA ILE A 68 3.99 7.27 -6.34
C ILE A 68 4.89 6.09 -6.68
N SER A 69 6.19 6.35 -6.65
CA SER A 69 7.22 5.33 -6.78
C SER A 69 7.68 4.95 -5.37
N ALA A 70 7.42 3.73 -4.98
CA ALA A 70 7.67 3.26 -3.63
C ALA A 70 7.71 1.74 -3.58
N ILE A 71 8.31 1.21 -2.53
CA ILE A 71 8.21 -0.20 -2.18
C ILE A 71 7.14 -0.30 -1.11
N ILE A 72 6.12 -1.11 -1.36
CA ILE A 72 4.94 -1.20 -0.51
C ILE A 72 4.74 -2.65 -0.09
N LYS A 73 4.66 -2.86 1.22
CA LYS A 73 4.40 -4.17 1.80
C LYS A 73 3.09 -4.12 2.54
N ILE A 74 2.20 -5.04 2.23
CA ILE A 74 0.88 -5.14 2.84
C ILE A 74 0.76 -6.50 3.51
N ASN A 75 0.46 -6.48 4.81
CA ASN A 75 0.15 -7.69 5.57
C ASN A 75 -1.33 -7.66 5.91
N ASP A 76 -2.08 -8.60 5.33
CA ASP A 76 -3.53 -8.64 5.45
C ASP A 76 -3.98 -9.65 6.50
N PHE A 77 -4.77 -9.19 7.45
CA PHE A 77 -5.32 -9.98 8.54
C PHE A 77 -6.84 -10.10 8.45
N GLY A 78 -7.38 -10.07 7.23
CA GLY A 78 -8.80 -10.23 6.98
C GLY A 78 -9.54 -8.93 6.66
N ALA A 79 -8.84 -7.93 6.16
CA ALA A 79 -9.45 -6.65 5.81
C ALA A 79 -10.39 -6.76 4.60
N THR A 80 -11.41 -5.91 4.58
CA THR A 80 -12.28 -5.75 3.42
C THR A 80 -11.62 -4.83 2.39
N PRO A 81 -12.07 -4.84 1.11
CA PRO A 81 -11.55 -3.91 0.11
C PRO A 81 -11.65 -2.44 0.53
N GLY A 82 -12.72 -2.07 1.23
CA GLY A 82 -12.87 -0.70 1.72
C GLY A 82 -11.81 -0.32 2.74
N VAL A 83 -11.46 -1.24 3.64
CA VAL A 83 -10.40 -1.02 4.63
C VAL A 83 -9.04 -0.94 3.93
N VAL A 84 -8.80 -1.76 2.91
CA VAL A 84 -7.55 -1.69 2.13
C VAL A 84 -7.38 -0.30 1.52
N SER A 85 -8.42 0.20 0.85
CA SER A 85 -8.37 1.52 0.23
C SER A 85 -8.14 2.63 1.26
N LEU A 86 -8.81 2.54 2.40
CA LEU A 86 -8.65 3.52 3.48
C LEU A 86 -7.22 3.54 4.01
N ARG A 87 -6.65 2.37 4.30
CA ARG A 87 -5.28 2.27 4.84
C ARG A 87 -4.24 2.73 3.84
N LEU A 88 -4.43 2.42 2.54
CA LEU A 88 -3.54 2.91 1.50
C LEU A 88 -3.53 4.44 1.44
N SER A 89 -4.71 5.06 1.53
CA SER A 89 -4.81 6.52 1.53
C SER A 89 -4.15 7.13 2.77
N GLN A 90 -4.32 6.51 3.93
CA GLN A 90 -3.68 6.96 5.16
C GLN A 90 -2.15 6.84 5.06
N ALA A 91 -1.65 5.74 4.53
CA ALA A 91 -0.21 5.55 4.36
C ALA A 91 0.40 6.58 3.42
N LEU A 92 -0.30 6.86 2.31
CA LEU A 92 0.15 7.86 1.37
C LEU A 92 0.20 9.24 2.01
N GLU A 93 -0.81 9.59 2.78
CA GLU A 93 -0.85 10.86 3.48
C GLU A 93 0.32 11.01 4.46
N VAL A 94 0.60 9.96 5.24
CA VAL A 94 1.75 9.96 6.15
C VAL A 94 3.05 10.16 5.38
N GLY A 95 3.23 9.44 4.27
CA GLY A 95 4.45 9.52 3.47
C GLY A 95 4.64 10.89 2.79
N ARG A 96 3.55 11.54 2.40
CA ARG A 96 3.60 12.85 1.77
C ARG A 96 3.71 14.00 2.75
N ASN A 97 3.14 13.85 3.94
CA ASN A 97 3.04 14.92 4.93
C ASN A 97 4.11 14.84 6.01
N ALA A 98 5.16 14.06 5.78
CA ALA A 98 6.23 13.91 6.77
C ALA A 98 6.87 15.26 7.12
N GLY A 99 6.94 16.20 6.16
CA GLY A 99 7.45 17.53 6.40
C GLY A 99 6.58 18.35 7.36
N TYR A 100 5.28 18.12 7.34
CA TYR A 100 4.35 18.79 8.24
C TYR A 100 4.46 18.26 9.66
N ALA A 101 4.75 16.98 9.82
CA ALA A 101 4.87 16.37 11.13
C ALA A 101 6.03 16.93 11.95
N LYS A 102 6.94 17.62 11.29
CA LYS A 102 8.10 18.21 11.94
C LYS A 102 7.83 19.61 12.49
N LYS A 103 6.69 20.15 12.22
CA LYS A 103 6.34 21.47 12.73
C LYS A 103 5.86 21.42 14.19
#